data_352e598f728fd1d1b9aa39b6cb32a3b1
#
_entry.id   352e598f728fd1d1b9aa39b6cb32a3b1
#
_cell.length_a   1.000
_cell.length_b   1.000
_cell.length_c   1.000
_cell.angle_alpha   90.00
_cell.angle_beta   90.00
_cell.angle_gamma   90.00
#
_symmetry.space_group_name_H-M   'P 1'
#
loop_
_entity.id
_entity.type
_entity.pdbx_description
1 polymer ?
#
loop_
_entity_poly.entity_id
_entity_poly.type
_entity_poly.pdbx_seq_one_letter_code
_entity_poly.pdbx_strand_id
1 'polypeptide(L)'
;MMKFTIRLFVIVSLLLTSQSFFAQEATISSEKVVTEAKKAAEHQKKINKEQERIKKHQNDLKNTQKSIDKTQKKIDKQKLANQKMANKFASKNNSAEEIQRQKIKSTEQELKIHKLELKLLEQQKELDKLRASF
;
A
#
# COMPACT_ATOMS: atom_id res chain seq x y z
N MET A 1 -18.71 18.03 18.80
CA MET A 1 -19.23 18.26 17.43
C MET A 1 -19.37 19.71 17.00
N MET A 2 -19.46 20.69 17.91
CA MET A 2 -19.61 22.13 17.54
C MET A 2 -18.40 22.80 16.89
N LYS A 3 -17.19 22.30 17.06
CA LYS A 3 -15.98 22.95 16.50
C LYS A 3 -15.77 22.68 15.02
N PHE A 4 -16.34 21.64 14.46
CA PHE A 4 -16.23 21.30 13.04
C PHE A 4 -17.19 22.10 12.16
N THR A 5 -18.40 22.37 12.64
CA THR A 5 -19.42 23.15 11.93
C THR A 5 -19.03 24.61 11.77
N ILE A 6 -18.35 25.18 12.77
CA ILE A 6 -17.88 26.59 12.72
C ILE A 6 -16.77 26.76 11.69
N ARG A 7 -15.85 25.79 11.56
CA ARG A 7 -14.78 25.85 10.56
C ARG A 7 -15.29 25.70 9.13
N LEU A 8 -16.32 24.88 8.92
CA LEU A 8 -16.96 24.73 7.62
C LEU A 8 -17.69 26.01 7.20
N PHE A 9 -18.35 26.69 8.13
CA PHE A 9 -19.07 27.94 7.86
C PHE A 9 -18.13 29.10 7.51
N VAL A 10 -16.95 29.17 8.14
CA VAL A 10 -15.94 30.20 7.83
C VAL A 10 -15.36 30.02 6.43
N ILE A 11 -15.14 28.76 5.99
CA ILE A 11 -14.62 28.47 4.65
C ILE A 11 -15.67 28.77 3.57
N VAL A 12 -16.95 28.47 3.82
CA VAL A 12 -18.05 28.77 2.88
C VAL A 12 -18.32 30.27 2.79
N SER A 13 -18.22 31.02 3.89
CA SER A 13 -18.43 32.49 3.87
C SER A 13 -17.27 33.23 3.18
N LEU A 14 -16.03 32.72 3.25
CA LEU A 14 -14.87 33.27 2.51
C LEU A 14 -14.98 33.04 0.99
N LEU A 15 -15.67 31.99 0.55
CA LEU A 15 -15.91 31.70 -0.88
C LEU A 15 -17.02 32.58 -1.47
N LEU A 16 -17.96 33.08 -0.67
CA LEU A 16 -19.06 33.90 -1.14
C LEU A 16 -18.71 35.40 -1.23
N THR A 17 -17.68 35.87 -0.53
CA THR A 17 -17.24 37.28 -0.59
C THR A 17 -16.36 37.61 -1.79
N SER A 18 -15.89 36.58 -2.55
CA SER A 18 -15.04 36.80 -3.73
C SER A 18 -15.83 37.11 -5.03
N GLN A 19 -17.14 37.13 -5.01
CA GLN A 19 -17.96 37.41 -6.21
C GLN A 19 -18.42 38.87 -6.38
N SER A 20 -18.09 39.76 -5.45
CA SER A 20 -18.61 41.15 -5.50
C SER A 20 -17.66 42.20 -6.06
N PHE A 21 -16.49 41.80 -6.61
CA PHE A 21 -15.51 42.76 -7.15
C PHE A 21 -15.32 42.73 -8.67
N PHE A 22 -16.30 42.23 -9.44
CA PHE A 22 -16.21 42.27 -10.91
C PHE A 22 -17.38 43.06 -11.52
N ALA A 23 -17.41 44.36 -11.19
CA ALA A 23 -18.18 45.30 -11.99
C ALA A 23 -17.43 46.63 -12.06
N GLN A 24 -16.26 46.65 -12.73
CA GLN A 24 -15.76 47.87 -13.35
C GLN A 24 -14.64 47.56 -14.35
N GLU A 25 -14.86 48.07 -15.56
CA GLU A 25 -13.97 48.24 -16.69
C GLU A 25 -13.61 47.00 -17.54
N ALA A 26 -14.46 46.83 -18.53
CA ALA A 26 -14.19 46.19 -19.81
C ALA A 26 -13.11 46.98 -20.60
N THR A 27 -11.95 46.44 -20.71
CA THR A 27 -11.01 46.47 -21.82
C THR A 27 -9.66 45.87 -21.40
N ILE A 28 -9.67 44.71 -20.83
CA ILE A 28 -8.43 43.91 -20.70
C ILE A 28 -8.51 42.84 -21.77
N SER A 29 -7.63 43.00 -22.73
CA SER A 29 -7.37 42.15 -23.88
C SER A 29 -7.77 40.69 -23.65
N SER A 30 -8.67 40.18 -24.49
CA SER A 30 -9.14 38.80 -24.50
C SER A 30 -8.00 37.75 -24.56
N GLU A 31 -6.82 38.14 -25.01
CA GLU A 31 -5.61 37.31 -25.04
C GLU A 31 -5.06 37.00 -23.61
N LYS A 32 -5.12 37.95 -22.66
CA LYS A 32 -4.64 37.69 -21.28
C LYS A 32 -5.54 36.71 -20.56
N VAL A 33 -6.86 36.80 -20.72
CA VAL A 33 -7.82 35.87 -20.11
C VAL A 33 -7.66 34.47 -20.65
N VAL A 34 -7.43 34.33 -21.95
CA VAL A 34 -7.21 33.02 -22.59
C VAL A 34 -5.88 32.38 -22.13
N THR A 35 -4.84 33.17 -21.95
CA THR A 35 -3.54 32.67 -21.48
C THR A 35 -3.58 32.25 -20.01
N GLU A 36 -4.29 32.97 -19.16
CA GLU A 36 -4.50 32.59 -17.75
C GLU A 36 -5.38 31.33 -17.61
N ALA A 37 -6.44 31.23 -18.38
CA ALA A 37 -7.26 30.02 -18.43
C ALA A 37 -6.48 28.78 -18.90
N LYS A 38 -5.61 28.92 -19.91
CA LYS A 38 -4.72 27.83 -20.35
C LYS A 38 -3.73 27.43 -19.25
N LYS A 39 -3.09 28.37 -18.59
CA LYS A 39 -2.17 28.10 -17.47
C LYS A 39 -2.88 27.42 -16.29
N ALA A 40 -4.10 27.84 -15.95
CA ALA A 40 -4.91 27.21 -14.90
C ALA A 40 -5.28 25.76 -15.30
N ALA A 41 -5.67 25.53 -16.54
CA ALA A 41 -5.98 24.20 -17.04
C ALA A 41 -4.74 23.27 -17.04
N GLU A 42 -3.58 23.78 -17.41
CA GLU A 42 -2.33 23.01 -17.34
C GLU A 42 -1.93 22.70 -15.89
N HIS A 43 -2.10 23.65 -14.99
CA HIS A 43 -1.83 23.45 -13.56
C HIS A 43 -2.76 22.40 -12.98
N GLN A 44 -4.06 22.45 -13.33
CA GLN A 44 -5.02 21.45 -12.89
C GLN A 44 -4.69 20.06 -13.43
N LYS A 45 -4.26 19.95 -14.69
CA LYS A 45 -3.80 18.66 -15.25
C LYS A 45 -2.57 18.11 -14.52
N LYS A 46 -1.63 18.96 -14.10
CA LYS A 46 -0.47 18.55 -13.31
C LYS A 46 -0.89 18.03 -11.94
N ILE A 47 -1.79 18.75 -11.27
CA ILE A 47 -2.33 18.35 -9.96
C ILE A 47 -3.04 16.98 -10.07
N ASN A 48 -3.92 16.82 -11.05
CA ASN A 48 -4.63 15.57 -11.25
C ASN A 48 -3.67 14.39 -11.52
N LYS A 49 -2.65 14.61 -12.35
CA LYS A 49 -1.63 13.60 -12.63
C LYS A 49 -0.82 13.22 -11.38
N GLU A 50 -0.50 14.20 -10.55
CA GLU A 50 0.20 13.95 -9.29
C GLU A 50 -0.68 13.20 -8.29
N GLN A 51 -1.95 13.57 -8.18
CA GLN A 51 -2.92 12.84 -7.34
C GLN A 51 -3.08 11.38 -7.78
N GLU A 52 -3.12 11.11 -9.09
CA GLU A 52 -3.15 9.74 -9.61
C GLU A 52 -1.88 8.96 -9.25
N ARG A 53 -0.71 9.58 -9.34
CA ARG A 53 0.56 8.97 -8.93
C ARG A 53 0.56 8.62 -7.44
N ILE A 54 0.15 9.56 -6.60
CA ILE A 54 0.03 9.34 -5.15
C ILE A 54 -0.92 8.18 -4.85
N LYS A 55 -2.09 8.17 -5.49
CA LYS A 55 -3.09 7.12 -5.30
C LYS A 55 -2.57 5.75 -5.74
N LYS A 56 -1.88 5.69 -6.89
CA LYS A 56 -1.24 4.46 -7.38
C LYS A 56 -0.20 3.96 -6.37
N HIS A 57 0.69 4.84 -5.95
CA HIS A 57 1.73 4.51 -4.98
C HIS A 57 1.15 3.97 -3.65
N GLN A 58 0.12 4.62 -3.12
CA GLN A 58 -0.58 4.14 -1.92
C GLN A 58 -1.19 2.74 -2.10
N ASN A 59 -1.76 2.48 -3.29
CA ASN A 59 -2.28 1.16 -3.62
C ASN A 59 -1.17 0.10 -3.70
N ASP A 60 -0.04 0.44 -4.30
CA ASP A 60 1.11 -0.45 -4.42
C ASP A 60 1.68 -0.78 -3.03
N LEU A 61 1.86 0.22 -2.16
CA LEU A 61 2.24 0.01 -0.75
C LEU A 61 1.27 -0.93 -0.02
N LYS A 62 -0.03 -0.68 -0.15
CA LYS A 62 -1.07 -1.50 0.49
C LYS A 62 -1.08 -2.94 -0.02
N ASN A 63 -0.89 -3.13 -1.32
CA ASN A 63 -0.88 -4.45 -1.94
C ASN A 63 0.37 -5.24 -1.55
N THR A 64 1.53 -4.59 -1.53
CA THR A 64 2.79 -5.20 -1.09
C THR A 64 2.70 -5.59 0.38
N GLN A 65 2.19 -4.73 1.25
CA GLN A 65 1.97 -5.06 2.67
C GLN A 65 1.03 -6.28 2.84
N LYS A 66 -0.09 -6.33 2.12
CA LYS A 66 -0.99 -7.49 2.13
C LYS A 66 -0.31 -8.77 1.65
N SER A 67 0.58 -8.66 0.69
CA SER A 67 1.35 -9.80 0.17
C SER A 67 2.33 -10.33 1.22
N ILE A 68 3.01 -9.44 1.94
CA ILE A 68 3.87 -9.76 3.09
C ILE A 68 3.07 -10.52 4.16
N ASP A 69 1.93 -9.98 4.59
CA ASP A 69 1.07 -10.59 5.62
C ASP A 69 0.59 -12.00 5.22
N LYS A 70 0.25 -12.18 3.93
CA LYS A 70 -0.13 -13.50 3.40
C LYS A 70 1.03 -14.48 3.40
N THR A 71 2.23 -14.03 3.05
CA THR A 71 3.43 -14.87 3.03
C THR A 71 3.82 -15.26 4.47
N GLN A 72 3.79 -14.32 5.40
CA GLN A 72 4.02 -14.59 6.82
C GLN A 72 3.05 -15.64 7.38
N LYS A 73 1.75 -15.49 7.13
CA LYS A 73 0.75 -16.47 7.54
C LYS A 73 0.99 -17.87 6.95
N LYS A 74 1.53 -17.96 5.73
CA LYS A 74 1.91 -19.25 5.14
C LYS A 74 3.10 -19.88 5.85
N ILE A 75 4.12 -19.07 6.19
CA ILE A 75 5.29 -19.52 6.97
C ILE A 75 4.83 -20.07 8.32
N ASP A 76 3.99 -19.33 9.06
CA ASP A 76 3.51 -19.72 10.37
C ASP A 76 2.73 -21.04 10.31
N LYS A 77 1.86 -21.19 9.31
CA LYS A 77 1.12 -22.45 9.07
C LYS A 77 2.05 -23.63 8.78
N GLN A 78 3.09 -23.43 7.98
CA GLN A 78 4.04 -24.49 7.65
C GLN A 78 4.90 -24.86 8.87
N LYS A 79 5.37 -23.89 9.63
CA LYS A 79 6.11 -24.11 10.89
C LYS A 79 5.26 -24.90 11.89
N LEU A 80 3.99 -24.51 12.07
CA LEU A 80 3.08 -25.22 12.95
C LEU A 80 2.78 -26.65 12.47
N ALA A 81 2.62 -26.86 11.17
CA ALA A 81 2.42 -28.19 10.60
C ALA A 81 3.65 -29.10 10.81
N ASN A 82 4.85 -28.55 10.61
CA ASN A 82 6.11 -29.26 10.84
C ASN A 82 6.26 -29.65 12.32
N GLN A 83 5.96 -28.73 13.24
CA GLN A 83 6.00 -28.97 14.67
C GLN A 83 4.99 -30.07 15.10
N LYS A 84 3.75 -30.01 14.60
CA LYS A 84 2.75 -31.04 14.88
C LYS A 84 3.18 -32.40 14.39
N MET A 85 3.82 -32.45 13.22
CA MET A 85 4.34 -33.68 12.63
C MET A 85 5.48 -34.25 13.48
N ALA A 86 6.42 -33.42 13.92
CA ALA A 86 7.52 -33.80 14.80
C ALA A 86 7.00 -34.35 16.15
N ASN A 87 6.03 -33.69 16.76
CA ASN A 87 5.43 -34.13 18.02
C ASN A 87 4.71 -35.49 17.91
N LYS A 88 3.95 -35.68 16.83
CA LYS A 88 3.28 -36.97 16.55
C LYS A 88 4.29 -38.09 16.35
N PHE A 89 5.43 -37.79 15.81
CA PHE A 89 6.48 -38.76 15.54
C PHE A 89 7.23 -39.14 16.82
N ALA A 90 7.53 -38.18 17.68
CA ALA A 90 8.20 -38.39 18.96
C ALA A 90 7.40 -39.29 19.94
N SER A 91 6.08 -39.37 19.75
CA SER A 91 5.19 -40.16 20.64
C SER A 91 4.98 -41.62 20.18
N LYS A 92 5.62 -42.08 19.12
CA LYS A 92 5.46 -43.44 18.58
C LYS A 92 6.76 -44.23 18.57
N ASN A 93 6.69 -45.52 18.88
CA ASN A 93 7.80 -46.45 18.60
C ASN A 93 7.86 -46.72 17.08
N ASN A 94 8.74 -45.96 16.41
CA ASN A 94 8.85 -45.98 14.95
C ASN A 94 9.95 -46.93 14.49
N SER A 95 9.74 -47.62 13.37
CA SER A 95 10.75 -48.40 12.69
C SER A 95 11.84 -47.50 12.09
N ALA A 96 13.02 -48.03 11.82
CA ALA A 96 14.13 -47.29 11.19
C ALA A 96 13.71 -46.69 9.83
N GLU A 97 12.87 -47.40 9.06
CA GLU A 97 12.37 -46.93 7.78
C GLU A 97 11.38 -45.75 7.94
N GLU A 98 10.51 -45.80 8.95
CA GLU A 98 9.61 -44.68 9.27
C GLU A 98 10.37 -43.44 9.71
N ILE A 99 11.43 -43.62 10.50
CA ILE A 99 12.35 -42.52 10.92
C ILE A 99 12.95 -41.85 9.67
N GLN A 100 13.42 -42.62 8.71
CA GLN A 100 14.05 -42.09 7.51
C GLN A 100 13.04 -41.36 6.60
N ARG A 101 11.86 -41.92 6.41
CA ARG A 101 10.75 -41.26 5.69
C ARG A 101 10.35 -39.93 6.35
N GLN A 102 10.33 -39.90 7.66
CA GLN A 102 9.99 -38.68 8.41
C GLN A 102 11.07 -37.59 8.26
N LYS A 103 12.35 -37.97 8.32
CA LYS A 103 13.45 -37.02 8.06
C LYS A 103 13.31 -36.38 6.67
N ILE A 104 13.05 -37.16 5.63
CA ILE A 104 12.83 -36.67 4.28
C ILE A 104 11.68 -35.64 4.26
N LYS A 105 10.52 -36.00 4.84
CA LYS A 105 9.36 -35.09 4.91
C LYS A 105 9.66 -33.81 5.68
N SER A 106 10.41 -33.89 6.79
CA SER A 106 10.80 -32.71 7.55
C SER A 106 11.70 -31.80 6.73
N THR A 107 12.71 -32.36 6.06
CA THR A 107 13.62 -31.60 5.18
C THR A 107 12.88 -30.94 4.02
N GLU A 108 11.91 -31.63 3.41
CA GLU A 108 11.06 -31.04 2.36
C GLU A 108 10.24 -29.85 2.88
N GLN A 109 9.72 -29.97 4.10
CA GLN A 109 8.96 -28.88 4.71
C GLN A 109 9.84 -27.70 5.09
N GLU A 110 11.02 -27.96 5.64
CA GLU A 110 12.03 -26.93 5.92
C GLU A 110 12.41 -26.16 4.64
N LEU A 111 12.65 -26.88 3.54
CA LEU A 111 12.93 -26.26 2.25
C LEU A 111 11.77 -25.37 1.76
N LYS A 112 10.51 -25.77 1.97
CA LYS A 112 9.35 -24.94 1.66
C LYS A 112 9.30 -23.68 2.53
N ILE A 113 9.62 -23.81 3.81
CA ILE A 113 9.70 -22.67 4.73
C ILE A 113 10.78 -21.68 4.28
N HIS A 114 12.00 -22.15 3.99
CA HIS A 114 13.07 -21.30 3.50
C HIS A 114 12.74 -20.57 2.20
N LYS A 115 12.08 -21.25 1.25
CA LYS A 115 11.62 -20.58 0.02
C LYS A 115 10.60 -19.46 0.31
N LEU A 116 9.72 -19.65 1.28
CA LEU A 116 8.77 -18.63 1.69
C LEU A 116 9.46 -17.48 2.43
N GLU A 117 10.45 -17.76 3.25
CA GLU A 117 11.26 -16.75 3.96
C GLU A 117 12.07 -15.89 2.98
N LEU A 118 12.68 -16.49 1.95
CA LEU A 118 13.33 -15.73 0.88
C LEU A 118 12.34 -14.81 0.15
N LYS A 119 11.16 -15.35 -0.20
CA LYS A 119 10.10 -14.55 -0.81
C LYS A 119 9.65 -13.39 0.08
N LEU A 120 9.54 -13.62 1.39
CA LEU A 120 9.19 -12.58 2.35
C LEU A 120 10.24 -11.47 2.36
N LEU A 121 11.52 -11.84 2.36
CA LEU A 121 12.62 -10.87 2.31
C LEU A 121 12.61 -10.03 1.03
N GLU A 122 12.32 -10.63 -0.13
CA GLU A 122 12.17 -9.91 -1.40
C GLU A 122 11.01 -8.91 -1.34
N GLN A 123 9.87 -9.32 -0.81
CA GLN A 123 8.70 -8.46 -0.64
C GLN A 123 8.96 -7.30 0.34
N GLN A 124 9.72 -7.53 1.40
CA GLN A 124 10.14 -6.48 2.32
C GLN A 124 11.06 -5.46 1.65
N LYS A 125 12.04 -5.93 0.87
CA LYS A 125 12.89 -5.03 0.07
C LYS A 125 12.10 -4.21 -0.94
N GLU A 126 11.10 -4.79 -1.57
CA GLU A 126 10.20 -4.09 -2.48
C GLU A 126 9.39 -3.00 -1.76
N LEU A 127 8.86 -3.32 -0.57
CA LEU A 127 8.15 -2.36 0.27
C LEU A 127 9.05 -1.17 0.66
N ASP A 128 10.29 -1.45 1.04
CA ASP A 128 11.26 -0.42 1.43
C ASP A 128 11.63 0.47 0.24
N LYS A 129 11.80 -0.10 -0.97
CA LYS A 129 11.99 0.68 -2.21
C LYS A 129 10.79 1.58 -2.49
N LEU A 130 9.57 1.06 -2.37
CA LEU A 130 8.36 1.87 -2.54
C LEU A 130 8.30 3.02 -1.53
N ARG A 131 8.65 2.79 -0.28
CA ARG A 131 8.69 3.83 0.76
C ARG A 131 9.73 4.91 0.48
N ALA A 132 10.87 4.52 -0.09
CA ALA A 132 11.96 5.45 -0.40
C ALA A 132 11.75 6.23 -1.71
N SER A 133 10.80 5.83 -2.55
CA SER A 133 10.53 6.44 -3.86
C SER A 133 9.57 7.64 -3.80
N PHE A 134 9.18 8.06 -2.61
CA PHE A 134 8.28 9.18 -2.32
C PHE A 134 8.88 10.06 -1.23
#